data_cd42525ddd15eb5e51030ad0dc68cf42
#
_entry.id   cd42525ddd15eb5e51030ad0dc68cf42
#
_cell.length_a   1.000
_cell.length_b   1.000
_cell.length_c   1.000
_cell.angle_alpha   90.00
_cell.angle_beta   90.00
_cell.angle_gamma   90.00
#
_symmetry.space_group_name_H-M   'P 1'
#
loop_
_entity.id
_entity.type
_entity.pdbx_description
1 polymer ?
#
loop_
_entity_poly.entity_id
_entity_poly.type
_entity_poly.pdbx_seq_one_letter_code
_entity_poly.pdbx_strand_id
1 'polypeptide(L)'
;MWNYEKRLEYPINIKQTNPALAAMIISQYGGPDGELGASMRYISQRYTMPDRAVAALLTDIGTEESAHLCCILYFQINFQIILIHVIVGIIIILYFTYKTF
;
A
#
# COMPACT_ATOMS: atom_id res chain seq x y z
N MET A 1 -16.86 6.92 22.11
CA MET A 1 -16.60 7.02 20.65
C MET A 1 -15.32 6.23 20.35
N TRP A 2 -15.37 5.38 19.37
CA TRP A 2 -14.18 4.66 18.93
C TRP A 2 -13.27 5.60 18.15
N ASN A 3 -11.98 5.67 18.54
CA ASN A 3 -10.98 6.51 17.90
C ASN A 3 -9.87 5.62 17.35
N TYR A 4 -9.65 5.66 16.03
CA TYR A 4 -8.55 4.98 15.39
C TYR A 4 -7.49 5.99 14.96
N GLU A 5 -6.31 5.88 15.55
CA GLU A 5 -5.18 6.72 15.18
C GLU A 5 -4.09 5.87 14.53
N LYS A 6 -3.75 6.22 13.29
CA LYS A 6 -2.72 5.54 12.54
C LYS A 6 -1.38 6.25 12.74
N ARG A 7 -0.44 5.53 13.33
CA ARG A 7 0.94 6.02 13.49
C ARG A 7 1.92 5.02 12.88
N LEU A 8 2.91 5.52 12.16
CA LEU A 8 4.05 4.74 11.74
C LEU A 8 5.06 4.68 12.88
N GLU A 9 5.48 3.49 13.26
CA GLU A 9 6.50 3.29 14.28
C GLU A 9 7.87 3.83 13.81
N TYR A 10 8.15 3.67 12.52
CA TYR A 10 9.33 4.22 11.87
C TYR A 10 8.93 5.08 10.67
N PRO A 11 9.60 6.24 10.45
CA PRO A 11 9.33 7.05 9.28
C PRO A 11 9.78 6.32 8.00
N ILE A 12 8.98 6.48 6.95
CA ILE A 12 9.35 5.94 5.63
C ILE A 12 10.47 6.82 5.06
N ASN A 13 11.60 6.19 4.76
CA ASN A 13 12.78 6.86 4.19
C ASN A 13 13.36 6.03 3.05
N ILE A 14 12.75 6.16 1.88
CA ILE A 14 13.17 5.45 0.66
C ILE A 14 14.19 6.33 -0.06
N LYS A 15 15.43 5.86 -0.17
CA LYS A 15 16.53 6.59 -0.81
C LYS A 15 16.75 6.20 -2.27
N GLN A 16 16.29 5.02 -2.68
CA GLN A 16 16.48 4.49 -4.03
C GLN A 16 15.21 3.83 -4.54
N THR A 17 14.96 3.94 -5.83
CA THR A 17 13.90 3.16 -6.50
C THR A 17 14.31 1.70 -6.63
N ASN A 18 13.36 0.80 -6.43
CA ASN A 18 13.55 -0.61 -6.67
C ASN A 18 12.28 -1.20 -7.31
N PRO A 19 12.18 -1.22 -8.65
CA PRO A 19 10.99 -1.71 -9.35
C PRO A 19 10.68 -3.19 -9.06
N ALA A 20 11.68 -4.02 -8.88
CA ALA A 20 11.49 -5.43 -8.55
C ALA A 20 10.87 -5.59 -7.16
N LEU A 21 11.35 -4.84 -6.17
CA LEU A 21 10.78 -4.82 -4.82
C LEU A 21 9.37 -4.23 -4.82
N ALA A 22 9.12 -3.18 -5.59
CA ALA A 22 7.80 -2.58 -5.74
C ALA A 22 6.79 -3.58 -6.33
N ALA A 23 7.17 -4.34 -7.34
CA ALA A 23 6.33 -5.40 -7.92
C ALA A 23 6.03 -6.52 -6.91
N MET A 24 6.96 -6.86 -6.05
CA MET A 24 6.76 -7.83 -4.97
C MET A 24 5.81 -7.27 -3.90
N ILE A 25 5.98 -6.03 -3.49
CA ILE A 25 5.15 -5.39 -2.47
C ILE A 25 3.70 -5.24 -2.94
N ILE A 26 3.47 -4.85 -4.19
CA ILE A 26 2.11 -4.65 -4.71
C ILE A 26 1.30 -5.96 -4.74
N SER A 27 1.94 -7.11 -4.85
CA SER A 27 1.26 -8.40 -4.78
C SER A 27 0.59 -8.65 -3.43
N GLN A 28 1.09 -8.02 -2.37
CA GLN A 28 0.51 -8.08 -1.02
C GLN A 28 -0.67 -7.14 -0.81
N TYR A 29 -0.89 -6.19 -1.71
CA TYR A 29 -2.00 -5.25 -1.62
C TYR A 29 -3.34 -5.88 -1.95
N GLY A 30 -3.44 -6.57 -3.06
CA GLY A 30 -4.67 -7.15 -3.59
C GLY A 30 -4.57 -8.65 -3.83
N GLY A 31 -5.68 -9.24 -4.27
CA GLY A 31 -5.80 -10.66 -4.50
C GLY A 31 -6.21 -11.46 -3.27
N PRO A 32 -6.38 -12.79 -3.42
CA PRO A 32 -6.92 -13.64 -2.36
C PRO A 32 -6.02 -13.74 -1.12
N ASP A 33 -4.73 -13.58 -1.28
CA ASP A 33 -3.74 -13.68 -0.21
C ASP A 33 -3.14 -12.32 0.20
N GLY A 34 -3.68 -11.23 -0.33
CA GLY A 34 -3.25 -9.87 0.00
C GLY A 34 -4.01 -9.28 1.20
N GLU A 35 -3.55 -8.12 1.65
CA GLU A 35 -4.10 -7.41 2.82
C GLU A 35 -5.56 -6.99 2.60
N LEU A 36 -5.94 -6.62 1.36
CA LEU A 36 -7.33 -6.30 1.04
C LEU A 36 -8.24 -7.52 1.25
N GLY A 37 -7.85 -8.68 0.76
CA GLY A 37 -8.61 -9.91 0.95
C GLY A 37 -8.69 -10.32 2.42
N ALA A 38 -7.61 -10.13 3.19
CA ALA A 38 -7.58 -10.39 4.63
C ALA A 38 -8.54 -9.46 5.39
N SER A 39 -8.46 -8.15 5.15
CA SER A 39 -9.36 -7.17 5.76
C SER A 39 -10.82 -7.50 5.49
N MET A 40 -11.18 -7.77 4.24
CA MET A 40 -12.56 -8.11 3.85
C MET A 40 -13.04 -9.40 4.52
N ARG A 41 -12.20 -10.42 4.63
CA ARG A 41 -12.54 -11.67 5.32
C ARG A 41 -12.83 -11.45 6.80
N TYR A 42 -11.95 -10.78 7.52
CA TYR A 42 -12.14 -10.53 8.94
C TYR A 42 -13.38 -9.67 9.22
N ILE A 43 -13.57 -8.59 8.47
CA ILE A 43 -14.72 -7.71 8.63
C ILE A 43 -16.04 -8.41 8.27
N SER A 44 -16.08 -9.23 7.22
CA SER A 44 -17.28 -9.99 6.88
C SER A 44 -17.63 -11.06 7.89
N GLN A 45 -16.64 -11.77 8.41
CA GLN A 45 -16.83 -12.84 9.42
C GLN A 45 -17.42 -12.33 10.73
N ARG A 46 -17.14 -11.07 11.09
CA ARG A 46 -17.69 -10.49 12.33
C ARG A 46 -19.23 -10.55 12.40
N TYR A 47 -19.89 -10.43 11.26
CA TYR A 47 -21.37 -10.38 11.19
C TYR A 47 -22.02 -11.74 11.42
N THR A 48 -21.30 -12.80 11.20
CA THR A 48 -21.77 -14.18 11.42
C THR A 48 -21.30 -14.78 12.74
N MET A 49 -20.45 -14.04 13.47
CA MET A 49 -19.86 -14.53 14.71
C MET A 49 -20.83 -14.36 15.89
N PRO A 50 -21.26 -15.46 16.55
CA PRO A 50 -22.20 -15.39 17.67
C PRO A 50 -21.57 -14.79 18.94
N ASP A 51 -20.28 -14.95 19.12
CA ASP A 51 -19.56 -14.40 20.28
C ASP A 51 -19.17 -12.94 20.02
N ARG A 52 -19.61 -12.05 20.90
CA ARG A 52 -19.38 -10.60 20.75
C ARG A 52 -17.91 -10.21 20.95
N ALA A 53 -17.18 -10.90 21.81
CA ALA A 53 -15.76 -10.63 22.03
C ALA A 53 -14.94 -11.03 20.79
N VAL A 54 -15.27 -12.18 20.20
CA VAL A 54 -14.64 -12.61 18.94
C VAL A 54 -15.02 -11.68 17.78
N ALA A 55 -16.27 -11.23 17.70
CA ALA A 55 -16.68 -10.25 16.70
C ALA A 55 -15.92 -8.91 16.82
N ALA A 56 -15.67 -8.46 18.06
CA ALA A 56 -14.86 -7.27 18.32
C ALA A 56 -13.40 -7.47 17.87
N LEU A 57 -12.81 -8.62 18.21
CA LEU A 57 -11.46 -8.97 17.80
C LEU A 57 -11.32 -9.00 16.25
N LEU A 58 -12.28 -9.60 15.54
CA LEU A 58 -12.31 -9.62 14.09
C LEU A 58 -12.41 -8.21 13.49
N THR A 59 -13.10 -7.30 14.15
CA THR A 59 -13.18 -5.89 13.74
C THR A 59 -11.82 -5.21 13.90
N ASP A 60 -11.15 -5.41 15.00
CA ASP A 60 -9.84 -4.83 15.28
C ASP A 60 -8.80 -5.33 14.27
N ILE A 61 -8.73 -6.62 14.05
CA ILE A 61 -7.81 -7.22 13.06
C ILE A 61 -8.12 -6.70 11.65
N GLY A 62 -9.38 -6.73 11.22
CA GLY A 62 -9.77 -6.28 9.90
C GLY A 62 -9.48 -4.80 9.64
N THR A 63 -9.59 -3.95 10.66
CA THR A 63 -9.20 -2.52 10.58
C THR A 63 -7.70 -2.32 10.51
N GLU A 64 -6.91 -3.12 11.21
CA GLU A 64 -5.44 -3.10 11.09
C GLU A 64 -4.97 -3.50 9.70
N GLU A 65 -5.58 -4.53 9.09
CA GLU A 65 -5.29 -4.91 7.71
C GLU A 65 -5.59 -3.76 6.72
N SER A 66 -6.62 -2.97 6.99
CA SER A 66 -6.91 -1.77 6.19
C SER A 66 -5.84 -0.68 6.37
N ALA A 67 -5.21 -0.58 7.53
CA ALA A 67 -4.07 0.30 7.75
C ALA A 67 -2.82 -0.18 6.98
N HIS A 68 -2.60 -1.49 6.90
CA HIS A 68 -1.52 -2.08 6.08
C HIS A 68 -1.69 -1.74 4.59
N LEU A 69 -2.93 -1.75 4.07
CA LEU A 69 -3.21 -1.30 2.70
C LEU A 69 -2.71 0.12 2.44
N CYS A 70 -2.97 1.04 3.37
CA CYS A 70 -2.49 2.41 3.22
C CYS A 70 -0.95 2.50 3.22
N CYS A 71 -0.28 1.68 4.04
CA CYS A 71 1.17 1.62 4.06
C CYS A 71 1.72 1.10 2.72
N ILE A 72 1.17 0.01 2.20
CA ILE A 72 1.57 -0.57 0.91
C ILE A 72 1.39 0.44 -0.23
N LEU A 73 0.25 1.13 -0.29
CA LEU A 73 -0.01 2.18 -1.28
C LEU A 73 1.00 3.32 -1.17
N TYR A 74 1.30 3.76 0.04
CA TYR A 74 2.26 4.83 0.25
C TYR A 74 3.66 4.44 -0.24
N PHE A 75 4.13 3.23 0.07
CA PHE A 75 5.38 2.70 -0.45
C PHE A 75 5.36 2.61 -1.97
N GLN A 76 4.28 2.05 -2.52
CA GLN A 76 4.14 1.88 -3.97
C GLN A 76 4.20 3.21 -4.72
N ILE A 77 3.46 4.21 -4.24
CA ILE A 77 3.45 5.55 -4.84
C ILE A 77 4.85 6.18 -4.79
N ASN A 78 5.55 6.09 -3.66
CA ASN A 78 6.88 6.66 -3.54
C ASN A 78 7.90 5.97 -4.47
N PHE A 79 7.85 4.64 -4.61
CA PHE A 79 8.69 3.91 -5.55
C PHE A 79 8.37 4.27 -7.01
N GLN A 80 7.11 4.50 -7.36
CA GLN A 80 6.68 4.85 -8.72
C GLN A 80 6.92 6.31 -9.08
N ILE A 81 6.70 7.25 -8.16
CA ILE A 81 6.91 8.68 -8.43
C ILE A 81 8.36 8.96 -8.83
N ILE A 82 9.33 8.34 -8.16
CA ILE A 82 10.73 8.50 -8.54
C ILE A 82 10.98 7.93 -9.94
N LEU A 83 10.37 6.80 -10.28
CA LEU A 83 10.47 6.21 -11.63
C LEU A 83 9.85 7.12 -12.69
N ILE A 84 8.69 7.71 -12.44
CA ILE A 84 8.03 8.66 -13.35
C ILE A 84 8.89 9.89 -13.58
N HIS A 85 9.50 10.46 -12.54
CA HIS A 85 10.40 11.61 -12.69
C HIS A 85 11.64 11.29 -13.53
N VAL A 86 12.20 10.09 -13.38
CA VAL A 86 13.32 9.63 -14.20
C VAL A 86 12.90 9.45 -15.66
N ILE A 87 11.75 8.83 -15.93
CA ILE A 87 11.24 8.64 -17.29
C ILE A 87 10.93 9.97 -17.96
N VAL A 88 10.24 10.88 -17.26
CA VAL A 88 9.95 12.23 -17.78
C VAL A 88 11.24 13.00 -18.05
N GLY A 89 12.23 12.90 -17.17
CA GLY A 89 13.54 13.50 -17.37
C GLY A 89 14.24 12.97 -18.62
N ILE A 90 14.23 11.66 -18.84
CA ILE A 90 14.78 11.01 -20.04
C ILE A 90 14.04 11.46 -21.31
N ILE A 91 12.72 11.51 -21.29
CA ILE A 91 11.90 11.95 -22.42
C ILE A 91 12.21 13.42 -22.77
N ILE A 92 12.35 14.28 -21.78
CA ILE A 92 12.73 15.68 -21.98
C ILE A 92 14.11 15.79 -22.63
N ILE A 93 15.09 15.04 -22.12
CA ILE A 93 16.45 15.03 -22.68
C ILE A 93 16.44 14.55 -24.13
N LEU A 94 15.75 13.45 -24.43
CA LEU A 94 15.63 12.92 -25.79
C LEU A 94 14.92 13.91 -26.73
N TYR A 95 13.90 14.61 -26.26
CA TYR A 95 13.20 15.62 -27.05
C TYR A 95 14.11 16.80 -27.38
N PHE A 96 14.90 17.29 -26.43
CA PHE A 96 15.85 18.39 -26.69
C PHE A 96 17.00 17.96 -27.60
N THR A 97 17.53 16.74 -27.43
CA THR A 97 18.59 16.23 -28.32
C THR A 97 18.08 16.00 -29.73
N TYR A 98 16.85 15.55 -29.92
CA TYR A 98 16.23 15.42 -31.25
C TYR A 98 16.02 16.76 -31.93
N LYS A 99 15.70 17.83 -31.20
CA LYS A 99 15.46 19.16 -31.76
C LYS A 99 16.74 19.92 -32.10
N THR A 100 17.90 19.52 -31.54
CA THR A 100 19.20 20.12 -31.81
C THR A 100 19.95 19.47 -32.97
N PHE A 101 19.46 18.37 -33.47
CA PHE A 101 19.93 17.69 -34.68
C PHE A 101 18.89 17.81 -35.80
#